data_3c855a497d5932e49ef0e0c7026ccfe6
#
_entry.id   3c855a497d5932e49ef0e0c7026ccfe6
#
_cell.length_a   1.000
_cell.length_b   1.000
_cell.length_c   1.000
_cell.angle_alpha   90.00
_cell.angle_beta   90.00
_cell.angle_gamma   90.00
#
_symmetry.space_group_name_H-M   'P 1'
#
loop_
_entity.id
_entity.type
_entity.pdbx_description
1 polymer ?
#
loop_
_entity_poly.entity_id
_entity_poly.type
_entity_poly.pdbx_seq_one_letter_code
_entity_poly.pdbx_strand_id
1 'polypeptide(L)'
;MPKPPDFHSRRHFLKFLAASPLFSALPPQALQEYIISNPAEAINVLEFEAAARKALPPAHWGYLSTGVDDDATLRANREGFAHYQLRTRRLVDTTNIDMSVELFGTKWETPIVLAPSGTLFDPKNEGVIAVARAAQKQKILQILGGIQERSHPIDEVMKARGGPVWYQLYATQQFDSTMQTVKKIEQAGCPVLVWTVDILPGRNLETVQRLRRLDSRECSSCHPTPPNTAPGRAARNTLTYETLRRLKDSTKMKVLVKGIENPEDADLCVQNGADGIIVSNHGGRASESGRATIDSLPEVVQVVRNRVPVLVDDGFRRGTDVFKALALGARAICIGRPYMWGLAAFGDAGVEAVLAIMRREFNLIMAECGKHSVAEITPASIIRA
;
A
#
# COMPACT_ATOMS: atom_id res chain seq x y z
N MET A 1 55.92 -11.22 14.05
CA MET A 1 54.87 -10.63 13.20
C MET A 1 53.67 -10.37 14.12
N PRO A 2 53.15 -9.13 14.18
CA PRO A 2 51.95 -8.87 14.96
C PRO A 2 50.72 -9.56 14.30
N LYS A 3 49.88 -10.17 15.13
CA LYS A 3 48.61 -10.78 14.65
C LYS A 3 47.75 -9.74 14.01
N PRO A 4 47.07 -10.06 12.88
CA PRO A 4 46.14 -9.14 12.26
C PRO A 4 44.98 -8.82 13.23
N PRO A 5 44.43 -7.61 13.22
CA PRO A 5 43.33 -7.22 14.10
C PRO A 5 42.09 -8.05 13.82
N ASP A 6 41.45 -8.48 14.89
CA ASP A 6 40.22 -9.26 14.87
C ASP A 6 39.04 -8.32 14.54
N PHE A 7 38.55 -8.36 13.30
CA PHE A 7 37.46 -7.52 12.79
C PHE A 7 36.05 -8.06 13.12
N HIS A 8 35.92 -9.07 13.92
CA HIS A 8 34.62 -9.71 14.23
C HIS A 8 33.68 -8.90 15.12
N SER A 9 34.06 -7.70 15.57
CA SER A 9 33.21 -6.84 16.38
C SER A 9 32.81 -5.56 15.60
N ARG A 10 31.51 -5.40 15.31
CA ARG A 10 30.90 -4.19 14.76
C ARG A 10 31.37 -2.90 15.46
N ARG A 11 31.68 -3.00 16.75
CA ARG A 11 32.18 -1.91 17.59
C ARG A 11 33.65 -1.56 17.29
N HIS A 12 34.51 -2.53 16.94
CA HIS A 12 35.89 -2.30 16.51
C HIS A 12 35.95 -1.71 15.09
N PHE A 13 35.08 -2.16 14.21
CA PHE A 13 34.94 -1.60 12.85
C PHE A 13 34.50 -0.13 12.88
N LEU A 14 33.51 0.21 13.72
CA LEU A 14 33.07 1.60 13.89
C LEU A 14 34.16 2.48 14.52
N LYS A 15 34.93 1.97 15.47
CA LYS A 15 36.09 2.70 16.04
C LYS A 15 37.20 2.89 15.02
N PHE A 16 37.48 1.91 14.18
CA PHE A 16 38.43 2.01 13.07
C PHE A 16 38.01 3.05 12.05
N LEU A 17 36.74 3.06 11.66
CA LEU A 17 36.19 4.09 10.76
C LEU A 17 36.27 5.48 11.38
N ALA A 18 35.91 5.63 12.65
CA ALA A 18 35.97 6.93 13.34
C ALA A 18 37.41 7.47 13.53
N ALA A 19 38.40 6.60 13.56
CA ALA A 19 39.82 6.96 13.65
C ALA A 19 40.52 7.12 12.30
N SER A 20 39.82 6.86 11.20
CA SER A 20 40.38 6.98 9.85
C SER A 20 40.52 8.46 9.45
N PRO A 21 41.72 8.91 8.99
CA PRO A 21 41.92 10.26 8.46
C PRO A 21 41.00 10.59 7.29
N LEU A 22 40.54 9.57 6.55
CA LEU A 22 39.56 9.72 5.46
C LEU A 22 38.18 10.13 5.97
N PHE A 23 37.80 9.75 7.19
CA PHE A 23 36.49 10.11 7.77
C PHE A 23 36.50 11.54 8.33
N SER A 24 37.65 12.01 8.85
CA SER A 24 37.81 13.39 9.31
C SER A 24 37.97 14.41 8.19
N ALA A 25 38.25 13.96 6.95
CA ALA A 25 38.36 14.80 5.76
C ALA A 25 37.04 15.00 5.00
N LEU A 26 35.97 14.25 5.34
CA LEU A 26 34.63 14.49 4.77
C LEU A 26 34.00 15.69 5.50
N PRO A 27 33.65 16.78 4.79
CA PRO A 27 32.96 17.89 5.42
C PRO A 27 31.64 17.38 6.00
N PRO A 28 31.19 17.91 7.17
CA PRO A 28 29.90 17.53 7.77
C PRO A 28 28.71 17.68 6.82
N GLN A 29 28.84 18.50 5.80
CA GLN A 29 27.83 18.72 4.74
C GLN A 29 27.71 17.53 3.74
N ALA A 30 28.72 16.65 3.64
CA ALA A 30 28.68 15.49 2.73
C ALA A 30 27.74 14.37 3.22
N LEU A 31 27.26 14.46 4.47
CA LEU A 31 26.27 13.53 5.07
C LEU A 31 24.89 14.16 5.21
N GLN A 32 24.71 15.37 4.66
CA GLN A 32 23.39 16.00 4.69
C GLN A 32 22.50 15.26 3.67
N GLU A 33 21.50 14.55 4.15
CA GLU A 33 20.51 13.86 3.32
C GLU A 33 19.88 14.88 2.38
N TYR A 34 20.05 14.68 1.07
CA TYR A 34 19.42 15.54 0.08
C TYR A 34 17.91 15.31 0.10
N ILE A 35 17.16 16.32 0.45
CA ILE A 35 15.69 16.27 0.44
C ILE A 35 15.21 17.02 -0.79
N ILE A 36 14.54 16.31 -1.70
CA ILE A 36 13.97 16.89 -2.92
C ILE A 36 13.04 18.05 -2.58
N SER A 37 13.12 19.11 -3.38
CA SER A 37 12.27 20.30 -3.27
C SER A 37 11.18 20.37 -4.34
N ASN A 38 11.30 19.53 -5.37
CA ASN A 38 10.40 19.41 -6.49
C ASN A 38 10.20 17.91 -6.82
N PRO A 39 8.97 17.44 -7.10
CA PRO A 39 8.73 16.03 -7.41
C PRO A 39 9.47 15.52 -8.65
N ALA A 40 9.87 16.41 -9.59
CA ALA A 40 10.66 16.05 -10.77
C ALA A 40 12.12 15.70 -10.46
N GLU A 41 12.64 16.09 -9.30
CA GLU A 41 14.00 15.75 -8.85
C GLU A 41 14.11 14.30 -8.38
N ALA A 42 12.98 13.67 -8.02
CA ALA A 42 12.97 12.34 -7.45
C ALA A 42 13.49 11.28 -8.42
N ILE A 43 14.51 10.55 -8.00
CA ILE A 43 15.09 9.41 -8.73
C ILE A 43 14.25 8.15 -8.48
N ASN A 44 13.72 8.00 -7.26
CA ASN A 44 12.88 6.87 -6.84
C ASN A 44 11.85 7.31 -5.79
N VAL A 45 10.91 6.40 -5.47
CA VAL A 45 9.81 6.74 -4.57
C VAL A 45 10.22 6.92 -3.10
N LEU A 46 11.39 6.43 -2.68
CA LEU A 46 11.85 6.56 -1.30
C LEU A 46 12.24 8.01 -0.94
N GLU A 47 12.64 8.81 -1.95
CA GLU A 47 12.98 10.22 -1.71
C GLU A 47 11.77 11.07 -1.32
N PHE A 48 10.56 10.64 -1.70
CA PHE A 48 9.32 11.28 -1.22
C PHE A 48 9.09 11.05 0.28
N GLU A 49 9.66 9.99 0.87
CA GLU A 49 9.52 9.74 2.31
C GLU A 49 10.17 10.84 3.14
N ALA A 50 11.41 11.22 2.81
CA ALA A 50 12.13 12.31 3.48
C ALA A 50 11.44 13.66 3.27
N ALA A 51 10.96 13.94 2.05
CA ALA A 51 10.22 15.15 1.74
C ALA A 51 8.88 15.23 2.51
N ALA A 52 8.13 14.14 2.58
CA ALA A 52 6.89 14.05 3.35
C ALA A 52 7.15 14.23 4.87
N ARG A 53 8.21 13.60 5.40
CA ARG A 53 8.60 13.78 6.80
C ARG A 53 8.91 15.22 7.14
N LYS A 54 9.57 15.96 6.24
CA LYS A 54 9.86 17.39 6.40
C LYS A 54 8.59 18.25 6.33
N ALA A 55 7.65 17.88 5.45
CA ALA A 55 6.42 18.64 5.23
C ALA A 55 5.38 18.42 6.33
N LEU A 56 5.36 17.24 6.95
CA LEU A 56 4.34 16.83 7.89
C LEU A 56 4.75 17.13 9.34
N PRO A 57 3.80 17.58 10.13
CA PRO A 57 3.97 17.66 11.57
C PRO A 57 4.13 16.29 12.22
N PRO A 58 4.72 16.22 13.45
CA PRO A 58 5.07 14.94 14.06
C PRO A 58 3.93 13.92 14.16
N ALA A 59 2.73 14.34 14.57
CA ALA A 59 1.59 13.41 14.69
C ALA A 59 1.12 12.88 13.35
N HIS A 60 1.13 13.71 12.29
CA HIS A 60 0.75 13.31 10.93
C HIS A 60 1.80 12.37 10.33
N TRP A 61 3.07 12.69 10.50
CA TRP A 61 4.16 11.77 10.12
C TRP A 61 4.04 10.44 10.87
N GLY A 62 3.78 10.48 12.18
CA GLY A 62 3.53 9.29 12.98
C GLY A 62 2.42 8.41 12.41
N TYR A 63 1.33 9.01 11.93
CA TYR A 63 0.26 8.25 11.29
C TYR A 63 0.74 7.53 10.02
N LEU A 64 1.54 8.16 9.17
CA LEU A 64 2.06 7.55 7.95
C LEU A 64 3.14 6.48 8.22
N SER A 65 3.98 6.69 9.24
CA SER A 65 5.16 5.85 9.51
C SER A 65 4.89 4.67 10.43
N THR A 66 3.81 4.68 11.23
CA THR A 66 3.57 3.63 12.25
C THR A 66 3.14 2.28 11.67
N GLY A 67 3.63 1.21 12.28
CA GLY A 67 2.98 -0.10 12.37
C GLY A 67 2.25 -0.27 13.70
N VAL A 68 2.17 -1.49 14.21
CA VAL A 68 1.75 -1.82 15.58
C VAL A 68 2.95 -2.31 16.38
N ASP A 69 2.88 -2.22 17.70
CA ASP A 69 3.87 -2.67 18.65
C ASP A 69 5.29 -2.21 18.26
N ASP A 70 6.21 -3.11 17.99
CA ASP A 70 7.61 -2.84 17.63
C ASP A 70 7.84 -2.57 16.13
N ASP A 71 6.79 -2.40 15.32
CA ASP A 71 6.87 -2.22 13.86
C ASP A 71 7.53 -3.41 13.12
N ALA A 72 7.55 -4.65 13.67
CA ALA A 72 8.21 -5.80 13.06
C ALA A 72 7.52 -6.23 11.77
N THR A 73 6.18 -6.28 11.73
CA THR A 73 5.42 -6.56 10.50
C THR A 73 5.63 -5.48 9.44
N LEU A 74 5.73 -4.22 9.86
CA LEU A 74 6.03 -3.10 8.96
C LEU A 74 7.40 -3.29 8.27
N ARG A 75 8.43 -3.68 9.04
CA ARG A 75 9.76 -3.97 8.49
C ARG A 75 9.74 -5.21 7.59
N ALA A 76 9.12 -6.29 8.06
CA ALA A 76 9.00 -7.53 7.30
C ALA A 76 8.38 -7.32 5.91
N ASN A 77 7.37 -6.46 5.79
CA ASN A 77 6.77 -6.12 4.50
C ASN A 77 7.76 -5.54 3.48
N ARG A 78 8.85 -4.90 3.94
CA ARG A 78 9.92 -4.44 3.04
C ARG A 78 10.97 -5.52 2.79
N GLU A 79 11.36 -6.22 3.82
CA GLU A 79 12.42 -7.23 3.80
C GLU A 79 11.98 -8.47 3.02
N GLY A 80 10.70 -8.85 3.06
CA GLY A 80 10.15 -10.02 2.39
C GLY A 80 10.39 -10.06 0.88
N PHE A 81 10.49 -8.91 0.22
CA PHE A 81 10.83 -8.88 -1.21
C PHE A 81 12.25 -9.40 -1.50
N ALA A 82 13.17 -9.40 -0.53
CA ALA A 82 14.50 -9.96 -0.69
C ALA A 82 14.51 -11.49 -0.78
N HIS A 83 13.45 -12.16 -0.33
CA HIS A 83 13.29 -13.62 -0.43
C HIS A 83 13.09 -14.10 -1.87
N TYR A 84 12.93 -13.20 -2.83
CA TYR A 84 12.67 -13.53 -4.23
C TYR A 84 13.66 -12.79 -5.13
N GLN A 85 14.33 -13.53 -6.01
CA GLN A 85 15.28 -13.02 -6.99
C GLN A 85 14.67 -13.07 -8.39
N LEU A 86 15.02 -12.10 -9.22
CA LEU A 86 14.54 -12.03 -10.61
C LEU A 86 15.37 -12.93 -11.52
N ARG A 87 14.71 -13.59 -12.44
CA ARG A 87 15.37 -14.32 -13.54
C ARG A 87 15.43 -13.42 -14.77
N THR A 88 16.51 -12.66 -14.88
CA THR A 88 16.71 -11.79 -16.03
C THR A 88 16.97 -12.59 -17.29
N ARG A 89 16.54 -12.06 -18.45
CA ARG A 89 16.79 -12.64 -19.78
C ARG A 89 17.45 -11.60 -20.68
N ARG A 90 18.22 -12.10 -21.63
CA ARG A 90 18.91 -11.26 -22.62
C ARG A 90 18.56 -11.74 -24.02
N LEU A 91 18.79 -10.88 -25.02
CA LEU A 91 18.54 -11.13 -26.43
C LEU A 91 17.05 -11.42 -26.73
N VAL A 92 16.16 -10.78 -25.99
CA VAL A 92 14.71 -10.77 -26.22
C VAL A 92 14.34 -9.35 -26.67
N ASP A 93 13.63 -9.23 -27.78
CA ASP A 93 13.09 -7.93 -28.22
C ASP A 93 11.97 -7.51 -27.26
N THR A 94 12.18 -6.42 -26.56
CA THR A 94 11.23 -5.83 -25.60
C THR A 94 10.86 -4.39 -25.94
N THR A 95 10.86 -4.09 -27.23
CA THR A 95 10.52 -2.75 -27.75
C THR A 95 9.08 -2.35 -27.39
N ASN A 96 8.15 -3.34 -27.39
CA ASN A 96 6.74 -3.12 -27.07
C ASN A 96 6.34 -3.96 -25.85
N ILE A 97 5.99 -3.28 -24.75
CA ILE A 97 5.57 -3.91 -23.49
C ILE A 97 4.14 -3.45 -23.16
N ASP A 98 3.22 -4.40 -23.03
CA ASP A 98 1.87 -4.17 -22.52
C ASP A 98 1.82 -4.47 -21.01
N MET A 99 1.74 -3.43 -20.19
CA MET A 99 1.58 -3.54 -18.74
C MET A 99 0.11 -3.67 -18.32
N SER A 100 -0.82 -3.72 -19.23
CA SER A 100 -2.25 -3.68 -18.90
C SER A 100 -2.73 -4.93 -18.17
N VAL A 101 -3.76 -4.75 -17.37
CA VAL A 101 -4.45 -5.82 -16.64
C VAL A 101 -5.97 -5.60 -16.72
N GLU A 102 -6.71 -6.68 -16.78
CA GLU A 102 -8.17 -6.64 -16.67
C GLU A 102 -8.60 -7.01 -15.25
N LEU A 103 -9.44 -6.17 -14.64
CA LEU A 103 -10.06 -6.40 -13.34
C LEU A 103 -11.57 -6.16 -13.46
N PHE A 104 -12.37 -7.19 -13.26
CA PHE A 104 -13.84 -7.14 -13.32
C PHE A 104 -14.40 -6.49 -14.59
N GLY A 105 -13.88 -6.88 -15.75
CA GLY A 105 -14.33 -6.38 -17.06
C GLY A 105 -13.79 -5.00 -17.44
N THR A 106 -12.96 -4.38 -16.59
CA THR A 106 -12.32 -3.09 -16.90
C THR A 106 -10.83 -3.29 -17.15
N LYS A 107 -10.36 -2.81 -18.31
CA LYS A 107 -8.92 -2.81 -18.66
C LYS A 107 -8.24 -1.59 -18.04
N TRP A 108 -7.17 -1.83 -17.28
CA TRP A 108 -6.30 -0.83 -16.67
C TRP A 108 -4.91 -0.88 -17.34
N GLU A 109 -4.26 0.27 -17.50
CA GLU A 109 -2.96 0.33 -18.20
C GLU A 109 -1.79 -0.24 -17.39
N THR A 110 -2.00 -0.57 -16.13
CA THR A 110 -0.97 -1.11 -15.24
C THR A 110 -1.62 -1.90 -14.10
N PRO A 111 -0.95 -2.92 -13.54
CA PRO A 111 -1.42 -3.65 -12.38
C PRO A 111 -1.25 -2.90 -11.04
N ILE A 112 -0.87 -1.62 -11.08
CA ILE A 112 -0.70 -0.79 -9.89
C ILE A 112 -2.02 -0.12 -9.54
N VAL A 113 -2.46 -0.25 -8.28
CA VAL A 113 -3.71 0.30 -7.74
C VAL A 113 -3.39 1.21 -6.56
N LEU A 114 -4.10 2.32 -6.43
CA LEU A 114 -4.02 3.16 -5.24
C LEU A 114 -4.85 2.53 -4.12
N ALA A 115 -4.17 2.08 -3.05
CA ALA A 115 -4.79 1.48 -1.88
C ALA A 115 -5.70 2.47 -1.13
N PRO A 116 -6.76 2.00 -0.46
CA PRO A 116 -7.58 2.86 0.36
C PRO A 116 -6.78 3.39 1.55
N SER A 117 -6.83 4.69 1.79
CA SER A 117 -6.22 5.34 2.95
C SER A 117 -7.25 6.13 3.75
N GLY A 118 -7.15 6.06 5.08
CA GLY A 118 -8.11 6.75 5.95
C GLY A 118 -7.83 8.24 6.11
N THR A 119 -6.59 8.67 5.94
CA THR A 119 -6.18 10.08 6.12
C THR A 119 -5.19 10.44 5.04
N LEU A 120 -5.50 11.48 4.30
CA LEU A 120 -4.66 12.01 3.22
C LEU A 120 -4.28 13.45 3.58
N PHE A 121 -3.01 13.62 3.90
CA PHE A 121 -2.42 14.93 4.16
C PHE A 121 -1.97 15.54 2.84
N ASP A 122 -2.34 16.78 2.59
CA ASP A 122 -2.09 17.49 1.34
C ASP A 122 -1.87 18.98 1.64
N PRO A 123 -0.85 19.63 1.03
CA PRO A 123 -0.55 21.05 1.22
C PRO A 123 -1.71 21.99 0.87
N LYS A 124 -2.59 21.58 -0.06
CA LYS A 124 -3.76 22.35 -0.50
C LYS A 124 -5.05 21.94 0.20
N ASN A 125 -5.00 20.95 1.08
CA ASN A 125 -6.16 20.38 1.77
C ASN A 125 -7.23 19.81 0.82
N GLU A 126 -6.82 19.34 -0.36
CA GLU A 126 -7.71 18.71 -1.36
C GLU A 126 -7.77 17.17 -1.21
N GLY A 127 -6.79 16.60 -0.50
CA GLY A 127 -6.78 15.19 -0.09
C GLY A 127 -7.10 14.22 -1.23
N VAL A 128 -8.25 13.54 -1.11
CA VAL A 128 -8.66 12.51 -2.06
C VAL A 128 -8.95 13.03 -3.48
N ILE A 129 -9.32 14.30 -3.63
CA ILE A 129 -9.56 14.93 -4.93
C ILE A 129 -8.24 15.09 -5.69
N ALA A 130 -7.17 15.50 -5.01
CA ALA A 130 -5.82 15.55 -5.59
C ALA A 130 -5.35 14.17 -6.06
N VAL A 131 -5.59 13.14 -5.23
CA VAL A 131 -5.31 11.73 -5.60
C VAL A 131 -6.12 11.31 -6.82
N ALA A 132 -7.41 11.67 -6.89
CA ALA A 132 -8.29 11.33 -8.01
C ALA A 132 -7.82 11.94 -9.33
N ARG A 133 -7.39 13.21 -9.33
CA ARG A 133 -6.82 13.87 -10.52
C ARG A 133 -5.53 13.19 -10.99
N ALA A 134 -4.63 12.86 -10.07
CA ALA A 134 -3.40 12.14 -10.39
C ALA A 134 -3.69 10.74 -10.96
N ALA A 135 -4.65 10.02 -10.37
CA ALA A 135 -5.09 8.71 -10.84
C ALA A 135 -5.71 8.79 -12.25
N GLN A 136 -6.45 9.87 -12.56
CA GLN A 136 -6.99 10.12 -13.89
C GLN A 136 -5.88 10.27 -14.93
N LYS A 137 -4.92 11.16 -14.68
CA LYS A 137 -3.81 11.41 -15.60
C LYS A 137 -2.96 10.16 -15.86
N GLN A 138 -2.74 9.36 -14.83
CA GLN A 138 -1.94 8.13 -14.91
C GLN A 138 -2.77 6.91 -15.32
N LYS A 139 -4.10 7.05 -15.49
CA LYS A 139 -5.06 5.99 -15.83
C LYS A 139 -4.97 4.78 -14.89
N ILE A 140 -4.79 5.05 -13.61
CA ILE A 140 -4.59 4.06 -12.55
C ILE A 140 -5.88 3.92 -11.72
N LEU A 141 -6.21 2.69 -11.32
CA LEU A 141 -7.35 2.42 -10.45
C LEU A 141 -7.12 3.02 -9.06
N GLN A 142 -8.14 3.71 -8.54
CA GLN A 142 -8.19 4.23 -7.17
C GLN A 142 -9.23 3.48 -6.36
N ILE A 143 -8.87 3.08 -5.14
CA ILE A 143 -9.83 2.61 -4.12
C ILE A 143 -10.05 3.76 -3.14
N LEU A 144 -11.26 4.30 -3.11
CA LEU A 144 -11.66 5.36 -2.17
C LEU A 144 -11.82 4.78 -0.77
N GLY A 145 -11.12 5.34 0.21
CA GLY A 145 -11.30 4.95 1.62
C GLY A 145 -12.63 5.47 2.18
N GLY A 146 -13.44 4.61 2.81
CA GLY A 146 -14.75 4.97 3.33
C GLY A 146 -14.76 6.05 4.42
N ILE A 147 -13.62 6.33 5.05
CA ILE A 147 -13.49 7.45 5.99
C ILE A 147 -13.49 8.80 5.24
N GLN A 148 -12.95 8.83 4.02
CA GLN A 148 -12.81 10.03 3.21
C GLN A 148 -14.11 10.47 2.57
N GLU A 149 -15.02 9.54 2.35
CA GLU A 149 -16.34 9.82 1.79
C GLU A 149 -17.16 10.79 2.66
N ARG A 150 -16.79 10.96 3.93
CA ARG A 150 -17.42 11.94 4.84
C ARG A 150 -17.05 13.38 4.49
N SER A 151 -15.86 13.63 3.98
CA SER A 151 -15.37 14.96 3.59
C SER A 151 -15.54 15.23 2.10
N HIS A 152 -15.48 14.19 1.27
CA HIS A 152 -15.62 14.27 -0.18
C HIS A 152 -16.53 13.14 -0.66
N PRO A 153 -17.80 13.44 -1.00
CA PRO A 153 -18.73 12.48 -1.53
C PRO A 153 -18.19 11.73 -2.76
N ILE A 154 -18.56 10.46 -2.90
CA ILE A 154 -18.00 9.57 -3.94
C ILE A 154 -18.20 10.10 -5.35
N ASP A 155 -19.31 10.78 -5.62
CA ASP A 155 -19.62 11.40 -6.91
C ASP A 155 -18.65 12.53 -7.26
N GLU A 156 -18.23 13.35 -6.29
CA GLU A 156 -17.18 14.36 -6.49
C GLU A 156 -15.83 13.70 -6.80
N VAL A 157 -15.50 12.62 -6.11
CA VAL A 157 -14.25 11.87 -6.36
C VAL A 157 -14.28 11.22 -7.74
N MET A 158 -15.41 10.60 -8.14
CA MET A 158 -15.56 10.02 -9.47
C MET A 158 -15.50 11.07 -10.58
N LYS A 159 -16.08 12.27 -10.36
CA LYS A 159 -15.97 13.41 -11.27
C LYS A 159 -14.51 13.85 -11.44
N ALA A 160 -13.78 14.01 -10.35
CA ALA A 160 -12.35 14.38 -10.39
C ALA A 160 -11.50 13.28 -11.04
N ARG A 161 -11.86 12.01 -10.84
CA ARG A 161 -11.22 10.83 -11.43
C ARG A 161 -11.54 10.66 -12.93
N GLY A 162 -12.66 11.23 -13.41
CA GLY A 162 -13.14 11.02 -14.77
C GLY A 162 -13.70 9.62 -15.03
N GLY A 163 -14.19 8.92 -13.99
CA GLY A 163 -14.74 7.58 -14.07
C GLY A 163 -14.89 6.91 -12.69
N PRO A 164 -15.38 5.66 -12.65
CA PRO A 164 -15.66 4.97 -11.40
C PRO A 164 -14.39 4.72 -10.59
N VAL A 165 -14.54 4.76 -9.26
CA VAL A 165 -13.58 4.30 -8.27
C VAL A 165 -14.12 3.04 -7.60
N TRP A 166 -13.25 2.23 -7.00
CA TRP A 166 -13.69 1.23 -6.04
C TRP A 166 -13.86 1.87 -4.67
N TYR A 167 -14.69 1.30 -3.84
CA TYR A 167 -14.98 1.85 -2.52
C TYR A 167 -14.57 0.89 -1.40
N GLN A 168 -13.80 1.38 -0.44
CA GLN A 168 -13.43 0.60 0.74
C GLN A 168 -14.44 0.80 1.87
N LEU A 169 -15.00 -0.31 2.32
CA LEU A 169 -16.00 -0.38 3.39
C LEU A 169 -15.36 -0.84 4.70
N TYR A 170 -15.72 -0.15 5.78
CA TYR A 170 -15.67 -0.68 7.12
C TYR A 170 -17.10 -0.99 7.57
N ALA A 171 -17.49 -2.25 7.57
CA ALA A 171 -18.77 -2.66 8.09
C ALA A 171 -18.87 -2.37 9.61
N THR A 172 -20.08 -2.09 10.08
CA THR A 172 -20.40 -1.86 11.48
C THR A 172 -21.20 -3.05 12.04
N GLN A 173 -21.32 -3.15 13.37
CA GLN A 173 -22.19 -4.14 14.01
C GLN A 173 -23.65 -3.97 13.60
N GLN A 174 -24.08 -2.74 13.32
CA GLN A 174 -25.42 -2.44 12.84
C GLN A 174 -25.45 -2.66 11.33
N PHE A 175 -25.83 -3.84 10.90
CA PHE A 175 -25.84 -4.22 9.49
C PHE A 175 -26.68 -3.25 8.63
N ASP A 176 -27.80 -2.74 9.15
CA ASP A 176 -28.64 -1.79 8.41
C ASP A 176 -27.91 -0.46 8.12
N SER A 177 -27.10 0.04 9.06
CA SER A 177 -26.26 1.21 8.84
C SER A 177 -25.18 0.95 7.77
N THR A 178 -24.61 -0.24 7.79
CA THR A 178 -23.69 -0.69 6.73
C THR A 178 -24.40 -0.69 5.38
N MET A 179 -25.62 -1.22 5.31
CA MET A 179 -26.39 -1.31 4.08
C MET A 179 -26.85 0.04 3.52
N GLN A 180 -27.11 1.03 4.37
CA GLN A 180 -27.35 2.41 3.90
C GLN A 180 -26.15 2.96 3.12
N THR A 181 -24.94 2.74 3.65
CA THR A 181 -23.70 3.13 2.95
C THR A 181 -23.55 2.35 1.64
N VAL A 182 -23.71 1.03 1.66
CA VAL A 182 -23.57 0.18 0.46
C VAL A 182 -24.55 0.61 -0.64
N LYS A 183 -25.81 0.83 -0.31
CA LYS A 183 -26.81 1.30 -1.28
C LYS A 183 -26.47 2.66 -1.87
N LYS A 184 -26.02 3.61 -1.05
CA LYS A 184 -25.56 4.93 -1.51
C LYS A 184 -24.43 4.81 -2.54
N ILE A 185 -23.43 4.00 -2.23
CA ILE A 185 -22.25 3.81 -3.08
C ILE A 185 -22.61 3.08 -4.38
N GLU A 186 -23.48 2.08 -4.30
CA GLU A 186 -24.00 1.37 -5.48
C GLU A 186 -24.81 2.30 -6.40
N GLN A 187 -25.67 3.15 -5.82
CA GLN A 187 -26.43 4.16 -6.57
C GLN A 187 -25.54 5.21 -7.26
N ALA A 188 -24.38 5.53 -6.67
CA ALA A 188 -23.39 6.40 -7.29
C ALA A 188 -22.63 5.72 -8.46
N GLY A 189 -22.88 4.43 -8.73
CA GLY A 189 -22.27 3.71 -9.83
C GLY A 189 -20.91 3.06 -9.50
N CYS A 190 -20.58 2.86 -8.23
CA CYS A 190 -19.38 2.13 -7.83
C CYS A 190 -19.50 0.64 -8.25
N PRO A 191 -18.52 0.10 -8.99
CA PRO A 191 -18.61 -1.29 -9.45
C PRO A 191 -18.12 -2.32 -8.44
N VAL A 192 -17.27 -1.92 -7.48
CA VAL A 192 -16.55 -2.83 -6.59
C VAL A 192 -16.49 -2.30 -5.17
N LEU A 193 -16.89 -3.12 -4.24
CA LEU A 193 -16.79 -2.91 -2.81
C LEU A 193 -15.59 -3.67 -2.23
N VAL A 194 -14.71 -3.00 -1.52
CA VAL A 194 -13.54 -3.59 -0.84
C VAL A 194 -13.82 -3.60 0.66
N TRP A 195 -14.26 -4.73 1.18
CA TRP A 195 -14.54 -4.89 2.60
C TRP A 195 -13.26 -5.16 3.39
N THR A 196 -12.89 -4.24 4.28
CA THR A 196 -11.68 -4.34 5.11
C THR A 196 -12.01 -4.98 6.45
N VAL A 197 -11.31 -6.08 6.79
CA VAL A 197 -11.61 -6.93 7.96
C VAL A 197 -10.50 -6.99 9.01
N ASP A 198 -9.30 -6.53 8.70
CA ASP A 198 -8.08 -6.69 9.51
C ASP A 198 -7.92 -5.67 10.66
N ILE A 199 -8.74 -4.65 10.74
CA ILE A 199 -8.61 -3.58 11.74
C ILE A 199 -9.47 -3.87 12.96
N LEU A 200 -8.91 -4.54 13.94
CA LEU A 200 -9.53 -4.77 15.24
C LEU A 200 -9.36 -3.56 16.19
N PRO A 201 -10.24 -3.39 17.19
CA PRO A 201 -10.05 -2.39 18.25
C PRO A 201 -8.87 -2.76 19.16
N GLY A 202 -8.27 -1.76 19.82
CA GLY A 202 -7.22 -1.98 20.83
C GLY A 202 -5.81 -2.18 20.28
N ARG A 203 -5.57 -1.93 19.00
CA ARG A 203 -4.22 -2.00 18.42
C ARG A 203 -3.27 -0.98 19.08
N ASN A 204 -2.05 -1.43 19.35
CA ASN A 204 -1.03 -0.60 19.97
C ASN A 204 -0.22 0.14 18.90
N LEU A 205 -0.55 1.42 18.65
CA LEU A 205 0.12 2.27 17.67
C LEU A 205 1.18 3.14 18.37
N GLU A 206 2.25 2.53 18.87
CA GLU A 206 3.25 3.20 19.71
C GLU A 206 3.96 4.34 18.99
N THR A 207 4.42 4.13 17.77
CA THR A 207 5.15 5.14 16.99
C THR A 207 4.32 6.40 16.81
N VAL A 208 3.02 6.31 16.46
CA VAL A 208 2.16 7.49 16.36
C VAL A 208 1.91 8.14 17.72
N GLN A 209 1.77 7.34 18.80
CA GLN A 209 1.57 7.87 20.15
C GLN A 209 2.80 8.65 20.64
N ARG A 210 4.02 8.12 20.41
CA ARG A 210 5.28 8.80 20.73
C ARG A 210 5.39 10.13 19.98
N LEU A 211 5.10 10.16 18.68
CA LEU A 211 5.18 11.36 17.86
C LEU A 211 4.09 12.39 18.17
N ARG A 212 2.90 11.96 18.61
CA ARG A 212 1.85 12.87 19.10
C ARG A 212 2.29 13.66 20.32
N ARG A 213 3.13 13.12 21.19
CA ARG A 213 3.68 13.84 22.37
C ARG A 213 4.59 15.00 21.96
N LEU A 214 5.11 14.98 20.73
CA LEU A 214 5.97 16.02 20.18
C LEU A 214 5.20 17.06 19.36
N ASP A 215 3.89 16.88 19.17
CA ASP A 215 3.04 17.77 18.39
C ASP A 215 2.15 18.59 19.32
N SER A 216 2.44 19.90 19.42
CA SER A 216 1.71 20.83 20.27
C SER A 216 0.40 21.36 19.67
N ARG A 217 0.07 20.93 18.43
CA ARG A 217 -1.12 21.43 17.73
C ARG A 217 -2.34 20.61 18.08
N GLU A 218 -3.45 21.28 18.33
CA GLU A 218 -4.77 20.67 18.35
C GLU A 218 -5.29 20.56 16.92
N CYS A 219 -5.37 19.34 16.40
CA CYS A 219 -5.91 19.07 15.09
C CYS A 219 -7.22 18.28 15.20
N SER A 220 -8.35 18.99 15.19
CA SER A 220 -9.68 18.37 15.20
C SER A 220 -10.13 17.85 13.84
N SER A 221 -9.61 18.39 12.74
CA SER A 221 -10.02 18.05 11.38
C SER A 221 -9.35 16.80 10.83
N CYS A 222 -8.07 16.56 11.13
CA CYS A 222 -7.33 15.39 10.65
C CYS A 222 -7.29 14.24 11.66
N HIS A 223 -7.62 14.50 12.91
CA HIS A 223 -7.75 13.49 13.95
C HIS A 223 -9.15 13.60 14.56
N PRO A 224 -10.19 13.13 13.83
CA PRO A 224 -11.50 13.11 14.42
C PRO A 224 -11.43 12.36 15.75
N THR A 225 -12.15 12.85 16.73
CA THR A 225 -12.30 12.40 18.12
C THR A 225 -11.87 10.95 18.39
N PRO A 226 -11.25 10.65 19.52
CA PRO A 226 -10.70 9.32 19.81
C PRO A 226 -11.64 8.18 19.39
N PRO A 227 -11.09 7.10 18.85
CA PRO A 227 -11.89 6.00 18.26
C PRO A 227 -12.95 5.41 19.20
N ASN A 228 -12.83 5.63 20.51
CA ASN A 228 -13.71 5.06 21.53
C ASN A 228 -15.05 5.78 21.69
N THR A 229 -15.26 6.92 21.05
CA THR A 229 -16.50 7.71 21.23
C THR A 229 -17.37 7.78 19.98
N ALA A 230 -16.94 7.25 18.84
CA ALA A 230 -17.77 7.22 17.64
C ALA A 230 -18.79 6.07 17.73
N PRO A 231 -20.11 6.37 17.74
CA PRO A 231 -21.13 5.31 17.69
C PRO A 231 -20.89 4.39 16.47
N GLY A 232 -20.86 3.08 16.68
CA GLY A 232 -20.74 2.08 15.61
C GLY A 232 -19.32 1.62 15.26
N ARG A 233 -18.24 2.14 15.88
CA ARG A 233 -16.90 1.57 15.75
C ARG A 233 -16.62 0.38 16.68
N ALA A 234 -17.51 0.13 17.62
CA ALA A 234 -17.35 -1.00 18.54
C ALA A 234 -17.44 -2.33 17.76
N ALA A 235 -16.46 -3.16 18.03
CA ALA A 235 -16.44 -4.61 17.74
C ALA A 235 -16.56 -5.04 16.27
N ARG A 236 -15.57 -4.69 15.44
CA ARG A 236 -15.31 -5.41 14.18
C ARG A 236 -14.98 -6.89 14.42
N ASN A 237 -14.66 -7.26 15.65
CA ASN A 237 -14.46 -8.64 16.10
C ASN A 237 -15.75 -9.50 16.09
N THR A 238 -16.92 -8.91 15.82
CA THR A 238 -18.18 -9.65 15.63
C THR A 238 -18.52 -9.92 14.16
N LEU A 239 -17.71 -9.41 13.20
CA LEU A 239 -17.91 -9.64 11.77
C LEU A 239 -17.43 -11.05 11.42
N THR A 240 -18.25 -11.79 10.67
CA THR A 240 -18.04 -13.21 10.34
C THR A 240 -18.28 -13.47 8.86
N TYR A 241 -18.03 -14.69 8.41
CA TYR A 241 -18.36 -15.12 7.03
C TYR A 241 -19.86 -15.01 6.73
N GLU A 242 -20.73 -15.13 7.75
CA GLU A 242 -22.15 -14.84 7.60
C GLU A 242 -22.38 -13.36 7.20
N THR A 243 -21.62 -12.44 7.77
CA THR A 243 -21.67 -11.02 7.38
C THR A 243 -21.26 -10.84 5.92
N LEU A 244 -20.25 -11.60 5.45
CA LEU A 244 -19.82 -11.59 4.04
C LEU A 244 -20.94 -12.05 3.12
N ARG A 245 -21.59 -13.20 3.42
CA ARG A 245 -22.72 -13.70 2.63
C ARG A 245 -23.85 -12.68 2.53
N ARG A 246 -24.28 -12.16 3.69
CA ARG A 246 -25.33 -11.14 3.75
C ARG A 246 -24.97 -9.88 2.96
N LEU A 247 -23.73 -9.44 3.04
CA LEU A 247 -23.24 -8.30 2.27
C LEU A 247 -23.31 -8.61 0.77
N LYS A 248 -22.82 -9.77 0.36
CA LYS A 248 -22.82 -10.21 -1.02
C LYS A 248 -24.23 -10.33 -1.61
N ASP A 249 -25.17 -10.90 -0.85
CA ASP A 249 -26.56 -11.06 -1.26
C ASP A 249 -27.32 -9.72 -1.38
N SER A 250 -26.79 -8.67 -0.73
CA SER A 250 -27.45 -7.36 -0.62
C SER A 250 -26.98 -6.33 -1.65
N THR A 251 -26.03 -6.65 -2.54
CA THR A 251 -25.49 -5.73 -3.55
C THR A 251 -25.14 -6.44 -4.86
N LYS A 252 -25.23 -5.69 -5.97
CA LYS A 252 -24.77 -6.14 -7.28
C LYS A 252 -23.30 -5.85 -7.53
N MET A 253 -22.69 -5.02 -6.69
CA MET A 253 -21.25 -4.74 -6.76
C MET A 253 -20.44 -6.02 -6.56
N LYS A 254 -19.25 -6.08 -7.14
CA LYS A 254 -18.26 -7.08 -6.77
C LYS A 254 -17.77 -6.80 -5.35
N VAL A 255 -17.61 -7.86 -4.54
CA VAL A 255 -17.17 -7.76 -3.14
C VAL A 255 -15.81 -8.40 -2.99
N LEU A 256 -14.77 -7.60 -2.73
CA LEU A 256 -13.44 -8.06 -2.36
C LEU A 256 -13.28 -8.01 -0.85
N VAL A 257 -12.59 -9.01 -0.29
CA VAL A 257 -12.22 -9.00 1.14
C VAL A 257 -10.75 -8.62 1.26
N LYS A 258 -10.47 -7.54 2.00
CA LYS A 258 -9.13 -7.02 2.27
C LYS A 258 -8.72 -7.27 3.72
N GLY A 259 -7.47 -7.73 3.92
CA GLY A 259 -6.93 -8.04 5.24
C GLY A 259 -6.83 -9.53 5.50
N ILE A 260 -6.60 -10.31 4.46
CA ILE A 260 -6.46 -11.76 4.48
C ILE A 260 -5.00 -12.12 4.23
N GLU A 261 -4.37 -12.82 5.18
CA GLU A 261 -2.99 -13.32 5.07
C GLU A 261 -2.92 -14.86 5.16
N ASN A 262 -3.99 -15.48 5.68
CA ASN A 262 -4.06 -16.90 5.95
C ASN A 262 -4.79 -17.61 4.80
N PRO A 263 -4.25 -18.73 4.25
CA PRO A 263 -4.87 -19.47 3.17
C PRO A 263 -6.24 -20.05 3.52
N GLU A 264 -6.45 -20.50 4.75
CA GLU A 264 -7.75 -21.04 5.20
C GLU A 264 -8.83 -19.95 5.16
N ASP A 265 -8.51 -18.73 5.62
CA ASP A 265 -9.43 -17.60 5.56
C ASP A 265 -9.73 -17.18 4.12
N ALA A 266 -8.73 -17.23 3.24
CA ALA A 266 -8.92 -16.92 1.83
C ALA A 266 -9.88 -17.91 1.16
N ASP A 267 -9.71 -19.21 1.42
CA ASP A 267 -10.62 -20.25 0.90
C ASP A 267 -12.04 -20.07 1.42
N LEU A 268 -12.20 -19.83 2.73
CA LEU A 268 -13.49 -19.56 3.34
C LEU A 268 -14.16 -18.29 2.80
N CYS A 269 -13.41 -17.22 2.53
CA CYS A 269 -13.93 -16.02 1.87
C CYS A 269 -14.53 -16.35 0.49
N VAL A 270 -13.81 -17.10 -0.33
CA VAL A 270 -14.27 -17.51 -1.66
C VAL A 270 -15.50 -18.41 -1.58
N GLN A 271 -15.52 -19.39 -0.64
CA GLN A 271 -16.70 -20.26 -0.39
C GLN A 271 -17.92 -19.46 0.05
N ASN A 272 -17.74 -18.33 0.72
CA ASN A 272 -18.80 -17.45 1.19
C ASN A 272 -19.11 -16.28 0.23
N GLY A 273 -18.69 -16.39 -1.04
CA GLY A 273 -19.12 -15.51 -2.12
C GLY A 273 -18.26 -14.26 -2.37
N ALA A 274 -17.05 -14.17 -1.80
CA ALA A 274 -16.12 -13.11 -2.18
C ALA A 274 -15.79 -13.21 -3.68
N ASP A 275 -15.83 -12.07 -4.38
CA ASP A 275 -15.43 -11.97 -5.79
C ASP A 275 -13.92 -11.73 -5.96
N GLY A 276 -13.18 -11.50 -4.88
CA GLY A 276 -11.73 -11.33 -4.87
C GLY A 276 -11.15 -11.19 -3.47
N ILE A 277 -9.84 -11.34 -3.38
CA ILE A 277 -9.07 -11.23 -2.13
C ILE A 277 -8.00 -10.16 -2.30
N ILE A 278 -7.79 -9.33 -1.27
CA ILE A 278 -6.61 -8.49 -1.15
C ILE A 278 -5.78 -9.01 0.03
N VAL A 279 -4.66 -9.65 -0.26
CA VAL A 279 -3.68 -10.09 0.76
C VAL A 279 -3.07 -8.85 1.38
N SER A 280 -3.27 -8.68 2.69
CA SER A 280 -2.96 -7.43 3.37
C SER A 280 -2.81 -7.63 4.87
N ASN A 281 -1.83 -6.96 5.48
CA ASN A 281 -1.75 -6.72 6.93
C ASN A 281 -1.85 -5.22 7.27
N HIS A 282 -2.47 -4.46 6.36
CA HIS A 282 -2.73 -3.02 6.53
C HIS A 282 -1.45 -2.18 6.68
N GLY A 283 -0.37 -2.58 6.02
CA GLY A 283 0.92 -1.90 6.13
C GLY A 283 1.63 -2.12 7.47
N GLY A 284 1.45 -3.29 8.09
CA GLY A 284 1.97 -3.60 9.43
C GLY A 284 1.15 -2.94 10.55
N ARG A 285 -0.11 -2.55 10.28
CA ARG A 285 -0.99 -1.82 11.22
C ARG A 285 -2.11 -2.69 11.77
N ALA A 286 -2.27 -3.93 11.29
CA ALA A 286 -3.29 -4.87 11.73
C ALA A 286 -2.81 -5.67 12.96
N SER A 287 -1.68 -6.35 12.84
CA SER A 287 -1.09 -7.22 13.85
C SER A 287 0.43 -7.24 13.74
N GLU A 288 1.11 -7.61 14.83
CA GLU A 288 2.55 -7.81 14.89
C GLU A 288 2.92 -9.27 14.57
N SER A 289 2.44 -9.76 13.42
CA SER A 289 2.72 -11.14 12.99
C SER A 289 4.18 -11.36 12.61
N GLY A 290 4.91 -10.30 12.28
CA GLY A 290 6.29 -10.38 11.76
C GLY A 290 6.39 -10.99 10.37
N ARG A 291 5.24 -11.23 9.69
CA ARG A 291 5.17 -11.86 8.37
C ARG A 291 4.86 -10.82 7.28
N ALA A 292 5.57 -10.90 6.16
CA ALA A 292 5.33 -10.07 5.00
C ALA A 292 4.15 -10.60 4.17
N THR A 293 3.35 -9.69 3.61
CA THR A 293 2.25 -10.08 2.70
C THR A 293 2.75 -10.77 1.43
N ILE A 294 3.94 -10.41 0.95
CA ILE A 294 4.56 -11.06 -0.21
C ILE A 294 4.87 -12.54 0.07
N ASP A 295 5.15 -12.91 1.33
CA ASP A 295 5.39 -14.32 1.74
C ASP A 295 4.07 -15.08 1.97
N SER A 296 2.98 -14.38 2.34
CA SER A 296 1.64 -14.97 2.45
C SER A 296 0.98 -15.19 1.09
N LEU A 297 1.32 -14.37 0.11
CA LEU A 297 0.69 -14.36 -1.21
C LEU A 297 0.68 -15.73 -1.92
N PRO A 298 1.80 -16.48 -2.02
CA PRO A 298 1.78 -17.77 -2.73
C PRO A 298 0.85 -18.80 -2.09
N GLU A 299 0.72 -18.82 -0.77
CA GLU A 299 -0.18 -19.74 -0.07
C GLU A 299 -1.64 -19.41 -0.35
N VAL A 300 -1.99 -18.12 -0.33
CA VAL A 300 -3.33 -17.64 -0.68
C VAL A 300 -3.66 -17.95 -2.15
N VAL A 301 -2.75 -17.66 -3.07
CA VAL A 301 -2.93 -17.96 -4.51
C VAL A 301 -3.14 -19.47 -4.73
N GLN A 302 -2.38 -20.30 -4.02
CA GLN A 302 -2.48 -21.76 -4.12
C GLN A 302 -3.87 -22.28 -3.74
N VAL A 303 -4.48 -21.78 -2.67
CA VAL A 303 -5.81 -22.24 -2.22
C VAL A 303 -6.94 -21.61 -3.02
N VAL A 304 -6.78 -20.36 -3.45
CA VAL A 304 -7.79 -19.66 -4.27
C VAL A 304 -7.92 -20.29 -5.67
N ARG A 305 -6.84 -20.85 -6.25
CA ARG A 305 -6.85 -21.61 -7.50
C ARG A 305 -7.53 -20.89 -8.67
N ASN A 306 -7.26 -19.60 -8.81
CA ASN A 306 -7.86 -18.75 -9.86
C ASN A 306 -9.40 -18.66 -9.85
N ARG A 307 -10.07 -19.10 -8.78
CA ARG A 307 -11.54 -18.94 -8.66
C ARG A 307 -11.96 -17.47 -8.64
N VAL A 308 -11.11 -16.63 -8.05
CA VAL A 308 -11.26 -15.16 -8.00
C VAL A 308 -9.90 -14.51 -8.13
N PRO A 309 -9.82 -13.22 -8.56
CA PRO A 309 -8.55 -12.49 -8.56
C PRO A 309 -8.01 -12.29 -7.15
N VAL A 310 -6.70 -12.47 -6.99
CA VAL A 310 -5.96 -12.15 -5.78
C VAL A 310 -5.12 -10.91 -6.04
N LEU A 311 -5.32 -9.89 -5.23
CA LEU A 311 -4.50 -8.68 -5.17
C LEU A 311 -3.64 -8.74 -3.90
N VAL A 312 -2.61 -7.92 -3.84
CA VAL A 312 -1.76 -7.82 -2.65
C VAL A 312 -1.35 -6.37 -2.39
N ASP A 313 -1.26 -5.97 -1.14
CA ASP A 313 -0.65 -4.69 -0.78
C ASP A 313 0.52 -4.87 0.20
N ASP A 314 1.00 -3.78 0.73
CA ASP A 314 2.06 -3.65 1.71
C ASP A 314 3.50 -3.82 1.18
N GLY A 315 4.34 -2.92 1.63
CA GLY A 315 5.77 -2.97 1.37
C GLY A 315 6.25 -2.50 -0.02
N PHE A 316 5.40 -2.33 -1.02
CA PHE A 316 5.79 -1.95 -2.39
C PHE A 316 6.47 -0.58 -2.47
N ARG A 317 7.66 -0.52 -3.09
CA ARG A 317 8.47 0.70 -3.30
C ARG A 317 9.13 0.77 -4.67
N ARG A 318 9.28 -0.36 -5.36
CA ARG A 318 10.04 -0.48 -6.60
C ARG A 318 9.23 -1.24 -7.66
N GLY A 319 9.55 -1.01 -8.93
CA GLY A 319 9.00 -1.82 -10.03
C GLY A 319 9.32 -3.31 -9.90
N THR A 320 10.48 -3.64 -9.31
CA THR A 320 10.86 -5.04 -9.00
C THR A 320 9.91 -5.70 -8.01
N ASP A 321 9.38 -4.96 -7.03
CA ASP A 321 8.41 -5.47 -6.07
C ASP A 321 7.10 -5.85 -6.77
N VAL A 322 6.64 -4.99 -7.71
CA VAL A 322 5.46 -5.25 -8.56
C VAL A 322 5.65 -6.53 -9.35
N PHE A 323 6.78 -6.67 -10.03
CA PHE A 323 7.07 -7.86 -10.84
C PHE A 323 7.08 -9.15 -10.01
N LYS A 324 7.70 -9.13 -8.82
CA LYS A 324 7.75 -10.28 -7.91
C LYS A 324 6.36 -10.72 -7.47
N ALA A 325 5.49 -9.78 -7.10
CA ALA A 325 4.13 -10.10 -6.70
C ALA A 325 3.30 -10.72 -7.84
N LEU A 326 3.41 -10.18 -9.06
CA LEU A 326 2.76 -10.76 -10.23
C LEU A 326 3.29 -12.16 -10.54
N ALA A 327 4.60 -12.37 -10.42
CA ALA A 327 5.20 -13.69 -10.60
C ALA A 327 4.72 -14.70 -9.56
N LEU A 328 4.38 -14.27 -8.35
CA LEU A 328 3.79 -15.10 -7.30
C LEU A 328 2.28 -15.32 -7.45
N GLY A 329 1.66 -14.76 -8.51
CA GLY A 329 0.28 -15.01 -8.86
C GLY A 329 -0.71 -13.90 -8.48
N ALA A 330 -0.25 -12.74 -8.01
CA ALA A 330 -1.12 -11.59 -7.85
C ALA A 330 -1.63 -11.11 -9.22
N ARG A 331 -2.91 -10.72 -9.30
CA ARG A 331 -3.49 -10.09 -10.49
C ARG A 331 -3.15 -8.61 -10.58
N ALA A 332 -3.02 -7.95 -9.43
CA ALA A 332 -2.62 -6.55 -9.30
C ALA A 332 -2.04 -6.30 -7.91
N ILE A 333 -1.37 -5.18 -7.72
CA ILE A 333 -0.83 -4.75 -6.44
C ILE A 333 -1.43 -3.41 -6.01
N CYS A 334 -1.51 -3.18 -4.70
CA CYS A 334 -1.96 -1.90 -4.19
C CYS A 334 -0.82 -1.17 -3.46
N ILE A 335 -0.66 0.12 -3.72
CA ILE A 335 0.31 0.96 -3.03
C ILE A 335 -0.39 1.93 -2.08
N GLY A 336 0.15 2.10 -0.87
CA GLY A 336 -0.34 3.03 0.15
C GLY A 336 0.66 4.16 0.40
N ARG A 337 1.59 3.95 1.32
CA ARG A 337 2.55 4.99 1.74
C ARG A 337 3.24 5.75 0.60
N PRO A 338 3.72 5.13 -0.49
CA PRO A 338 4.41 5.85 -1.55
C PRO A 338 3.61 7.04 -2.11
N TYR A 339 2.34 6.82 -2.49
CA TYR A 339 1.55 7.92 -3.03
C TYR A 339 1.14 8.94 -1.95
N MET A 340 0.98 8.50 -0.70
CA MET A 340 0.71 9.41 0.42
C MET A 340 1.91 10.31 0.74
N TRP A 341 3.14 9.83 0.59
CA TRP A 341 4.33 10.67 0.71
C TRP A 341 4.37 11.72 -0.41
N GLY A 342 4.12 11.31 -1.65
CA GLY A 342 4.02 12.24 -2.77
C GLY A 342 2.96 13.31 -2.53
N LEU A 343 1.76 12.89 -2.11
CA LEU A 343 0.67 13.80 -1.78
C LEU A 343 1.05 14.79 -0.67
N ALA A 344 1.60 14.29 0.43
CA ALA A 344 1.97 15.11 1.59
C ALA A 344 3.06 16.15 1.28
N ALA A 345 4.02 15.80 0.42
CA ALA A 345 5.11 16.68 0.06
C ALA A 345 4.74 17.68 -1.04
N PHE A 346 3.98 17.25 -2.07
CA PHE A 346 3.82 18.02 -3.31
C PHE A 346 2.40 17.99 -3.91
N GLY A 347 1.39 17.52 -3.17
CA GLY A 347 0.02 17.43 -3.66
C GLY A 347 -0.14 16.44 -4.81
N ASP A 348 -1.03 16.75 -5.75
CA ASP A 348 -1.32 15.92 -6.94
C ASP A 348 -0.07 15.67 -7.80
N ALA A 349 0.81 16.67 -7.98
CA ALA A 349 2.06 16.50 -8.71
C ALA A 349 3.00 15.46 -8.07
N GLY A 350 3.03 15.38 -6.74
CA GLY A 350 3.80 14.36 -6.02
C GLY A 350 3.22 12.96 -6.23
N VAL A 351 1.89 12.81 -6.21
CA VAL A 351 1.23 11.52 -6.52
C VAL A 351 1.54 11.09 -7.95
N GLU A 352 1.39 12.01 -8.92
CA GLU A 352 1.70 11.73 -10.33
C GLU A 352 3.15 11.26 -10.52
N ALA A 353 4.12 11.93 -9.88
CA ALA A 353 5.53 11.57 -9.98
C ALA A 353 5.81 10.18 -9.38
N VAL A 354 5.26 9.86 -8.22
CA VAL A 354 5.36 8.51 -7.61
C VAL A 354 4.83 7.45 -8.57
N LEU A 355 3.66 7.66 -9.14
CA LEU A 355 3.03 6.71 -10.07
C LEU A 355 3.85 6.55 -11.36
N ALA A 356 4.36 7.63 -11.91
CA ALA A 356 5.22 7.62 -13.09
C ALA A 356 6.54 6.87 -12.85
N ILE A 357 7.17 7.07 -11.68
CA ILE A 357 8.39 6.33 -11.29
C ILE A 357 8.11 4.84 -11.18
N MET A 358 7.08 4.44 -10.42
CA MET A 358 6.73 3.03 -10.24
C MET A 358 6.43 2.35 -11.58
N ARG A 359 5.69 3.03 -12.46
CA ARG A 359 5.35 2.53 -13.80
C ARG A 359 6.59 2.39 -14.69
N ARG A 360 7.48 3.39 -14.70
CA ARG A 360 8.76 3.35 -15.43
C ARG A 360 9.65 2.20 -14.97
N GLU A 361 9.80 2.03 -13.65
CA GLU A 361 10.59 0.93 -13.09
C GLU A 361 9.98 -0.44 -13.40
N PHE A 362 8.65 -0.56 -13.37
CA PHE A 362 7.98 -1.81 -13.72
C PHE A 362 8.15 -2.15 -15.21
N ASN A 363 8.05 -1.17 -16.11
CA ASN A 363 8.33 -1.36 -17.53
C ASN A 363 9.77 -1.84 -17.75
N LEU A 364 10.75 -1.19 -17.10
CA LEU A 364 12.15 -1.56 -17.22
C LEU A 364 12.41 -3.00 -16.76
N ILE A 365 11.84 -3.41 -15.62
CA ILE A 365 12.08 -4.77 -15.12
C ILE A 365 11.38 -5.83 -15.97
N MET A 366 10.24 -5.53 -16.59
CA MET A 366 9.62 -6.40 -17.59
C MET A 366 10.57 -6.60 -18.78
N ALA A 367 11.18 -5.53 -19.27
CA ALA A 367 12.17 -5.59 -20.35
C ALA A 367 13.38 -6.45 -19.95
N GLU A 368 13.96 -6.21 -18.77
CA GLU A 368 15.11 -6.97 -18.25
C GLU A 368 14.83 -8.46 -18.07
N CYS A 369 13.57 -8.82 -17.79
CA CYS A 369 13.12 -10.21 -17.67
C CYS A 369 12.59 -10.78 -18.99
N GLY A 370 12.63 -10.03 -20.10
CA GLY A 370 12.18 -10.44 -21.43
C GLY A 370 10.69 -10.75 -21.47
N LYS A 371 9.86 -9.86 -20.90
CA LYS A 371 8.40 -10.00 -20.84
C LYS A 371 7.73 -8.89 -21.66
N HIS A 372 6.83 -9.30 -22.57
CA HIS A 372 6.06 -8.37 -23.42
C HIS A 372 4.72 -8.00 -22.82
N SER A 373 4.20 -8.84 -21.92
CA SER A 373 2.91 -8.60 -21.26
C SER A 373 2.92 -9.09 -19.81
N VAL A 374 1.99 -8.55 -19.01
CA VAL A 374 1.77 -9.00 -17.63
C VAL A 374 1.43 -10.49 -17.58
N ALA A 375 0.70 -11.00 -18.58
CA ALA A 375 0.32 -12.40 -18.63
C ALA A 375 1.51 -13.38 -18.77
N GLU A 376 2.65 -12.91 -19.26
CA GLU A 376 3.87 -13.72 -19.37
C GLU A 376 4.67 -13.81 -18.06
N ILE A 377 4.32 -12.98 -17.06
CA ILE A 377 4.97 -13.00 -15.75
C ILE A 377 4.41 -14.21 -14.97
N THR A 378 5.24 -15.20 -14.72
CA THR A 378 4.86 -16.46 -14.07
C THR A 378 5.84 -16.79 -12.94
N PRO A 379 5.56 -17.76 -12.07
CA PRO A 379 6.51 -18.21 -11.03
C PRO A 379 7.90 -18.57 -11.57
N ALA A 380 7.99 -19.03 -12.84
CA ALA A 380 9.28 -19.29 -13.49
C ALA A 380 10.11 -18.02 -13.75
N SER A 381 9.55 -16.83 -13.58
CA SER A 381 10.23 -15.55 -13.75
C SER A 381 11.05 -15.12 -12.54
N ILE A 382 10.94 -15.84 -11.41
CA ILE A 382 11.65 -15.57 -10.16
C ILE A 382 12.25 -16.83 -9.58
N ILE A 383 13.14 -16.68 -8.60
CA ILE A 383 13.72 -17.75 -7.78
C ILE A 383 13.51 -17.36 -6.32
N ARG A 384 13.08 -18.28 -5.48
CA ARG A 384 13.10 -18.08 -4.03
C ARG A 384 14.55 -18.15 -3.55
N ALA A 385 15.01 -17.11 -2.81
CA ALA A 385 16.36 -17.02 -2.26
C ALA A 385 16.57 -17.97 -1.09
#